data_16ab5b3c268364a87ad5257af3137a51
#
_entry.id   16ab5b3c268364a87ad5257af3137a51
#
_cell.length_a   1.000
_cell.length_b   1.000
_cell.length_c   1.000
_cell.angle_alpha   90.00
_cell.angle_beta   90.00
_cell.angle_gamma   90.00
#
_symmetry.space_group_name_H-M   'P 1'
#
loop_
_entity.id
_entity.type
_entity.pdbx_description
1 polymer ?
#
loop_
_entity_poly.entity_id
_entity_poly.type
_entity_poly.pdbx_seq_one_letter_code
_entity_poly.pdbx_strand_id
1 'polypeptide(L)'
;QKFKNSDFNNFEEVIEKYLSSSNDNLINRMCIAAAGIISEDTVEMSNLNWKITVPSLQKTSNIKSVLIINDLQAQGYALDFIKPKDLEKLIEGNYSAAEIDTKLVCGMGTGFNVAIAYQTAFGTFVPASEYGHARTTTANEKQKLIVKQLEENSSFVSYENILAGSGLNRLDKVLNRREDRSPSDILEAAKAGDLKAKEVASQLAGFAGQAFGDFALMNLAIGGVYLIGGFARAMMPYLKEENFKQNFYNRGNFSEIMKKISVHLILDDYAALKGCANYSTILSGE
;
A
#
# COMPACT_ATOMS: atom_id res chain seq x y z
N GLN A 1 7.39 8.92 -18.68
CA GLN A 1 8.60 8.12 -18.96
C GLN A 1 8.87 7.16 -17.80
N LYS A 2 9.54 6.03 -18.07
CA LYS A 2 10.02 5.09 -17.04
C LYS A 2 11.54 4.98 -17.17
N PHE A 3 12.22 5.05 -16.03
CA PHE A 3 13.67 4.91 -15.92
C PHE A 3 14.00 3.74 -14.99
N LYS A 4 15.10 3.03 -15.29
CA LYS A 4 15.61 1.99 -14.39
C LYS A 4 16.59 2.65 -13.41
N ASN A 5 16.37 2.44 -12.12
CA ASN A 5 17.25 3.02 -11.09
C ASN A 5 18.72 2.58 -11.24
N SER A 6 18.94 1.35 -11.75
CA SER A 6 20.29 0.82 -12.02
C SER A 6 21.10 1.60 -13.07
N ASP A 7 20.43 2.43 -13.85
CA ASP A 7 21.07 3.19 -14.93
C ASP A 7 21.61 4.56 -14.46
N PHE A 8 21.41 4.89 -13.15
CA PHE A 8 21.75 6.17 -12.56
C PHE A 8 22.43 5.99 -11.19
N ASN A 9 23.30 6.92 -10.82
CA ASN A 9 23.99 6.91 -9.53
C ASN A 9 23.16 7.54 -8.40
N ASN A 10 22.28 8.49 -8.74
CA ASN A 10 21.44 9.25 -7.80
C ASN A 10 20.16 9.71 -8.51
N PHE A 11 19.24 10.28 -7.74
CA PHE A 11 17.96 10.73 -8.26
C PHE A 11 18.07 12.01 -9.09
N GLU A 12 19.03 12.87 -8.80
CA GLU A 12 19.30 14.10 -9.55
C GLU A 12 19.59 13.82 -11.01
N GLU A 13 20.38 12.78 -11.32
CA GLU A 13 20.64 12.36 -12.69
C GLU A 13 19.37 11.94 -13.44
N VAL A 14 18.41 11.32 -12.74
CA VAL A 14 17.10 10.97 -13.31
C VAL A 14 16.31 12.25 -13.66
N ILE A 15 16.32 13.24 -12.77
CA ILE A 15 15.64 14.52 -13.00
C ILE A 15 16.28 15.28 -14.17
N GLU A 16 17.59 15.39 -14.23
CA GLU A 16 18.30 16.02 -15.35
C GLU A 16 17.96 15.34 -16.68
N LYS A 17 17.95 14.01 -16.71
CA LYS A 17 17.58 13.24 -17.89
C LYS A 17 16.14 13.48 -18.32
N TYR A 18 15.22 13.53 -17.35
CA TYR A 18 13.81 13.82 -17.64
C TYR A 18 13.64 15.24 -18.21
N LEU A 19 14.21 16.25 -17.54
CA LEU A 19 14.09 17.64 -17.95
C LEU A 19 14.74 17.90 -19.31
N SER A 20 15.91 17.30 -19.60
CA SER A 20 16.56 17.43 -20.91
C SER A 20 15.76 16.80 -22.06
N SER A 21 14.90 15.84 -21.76
CA SER A 21 14.02 15.20 -22.74
C SER A 21 12.64 15.85 -22.87
N SER A 22 12.32 16.78 -21.96
CA SER A 22 11.06 17.53 -21.95
C SER A 22 11.21 18.81 -22.76
N ASN A 23 10.29 19.05 -23.68
CA ASN A 23 10.22 20.33 -24.41
C ASN A 23 9.49 21.42 -23.60
N ASP A 24 9.15 21.15 -22.35
CA ASP A 24 8.31 22.02 -21.51
C ASP A 24 9.19 22.92 -20.64
N ASN A 25 9.46 24.13 -21.10
CA ASN A 25 10.29 25.13 -20.41
C ASN A 25 9.55 25.84 -19.25
N LEU A 26 8.32 25.43 -18.91
CA LEU A 26 7.46 26.10 -17.94
C LEU A 26 7.19 25.28 -16.68
N ILE A 27 8.02 24.28 -16.38
CA ILE A 27 7.87 23.48 -15.15
C ILE A 27 8.26 24.36 -13.96
N ASN A 28 7.29 24.71 -13.13
CA ASN A 28 7.47 25.56 -11.96
C ASN A 28 7.32 24.83 -10.62
N ARG A 29 6.83 23.58 -10.65
CA ARG A 29 6.62 22.73 -9.47
C ARG A 29 7.07 21.31 -9.72
N MET A 30 7.56 20.67 -8.67
CA MET A 30 7.94 19.25 -8.65
C MET A 30 7.37 18.61 -7.38
N CYS A 31 6.70 17.49 -7.52
CA CYS A 31 6.28 16.66 -6.39
C CYS A 31 6.82 15.24 -6.59
N ILE A 32 7.48 14.70 -5.57
CA ILE A 32 8.13 13.41 -5.60
C ILE A 32 7.47 12.50 -4.57
N ALA A 33 7.08 11.31 -5.00
CA ALA A 33 6.66 10.23 -4.11
C ALA A 33 7.80 9.24 -3.97
N ALA A 34 8.28 9.02 -2.75
CA ALA A 34 9.41 8.14 -2.48
C ALA A 34 9.09 7.14 -1.36
N ALA A 35 9.53 5.89 -1.54
CA ALA A 35 9.46 4.85 -0.52
C ALA A 35 10.57 5.08 0.52
N GLY A 36 10.21 5.58 1.69
CA GLY A 36 11.14 5.87 2.78
C GLY A 36 10.52 6.79 3.83
N ILE A 37 11.24 6.96 4.92
CA ILE A 37 10.87 7.92 5.97
C ILE A 37 11.30 9.31 5.52
N ILE A 38 10.35 10.23 5.53
CA ILE A 38 10.59 11.63 5.21
C ILE A 38 10.84 12.39 6.52
N SER A 39 11.98 13.06 6.60
CA SER A 39 12.33 13.94 7.71
C SER A 39 12.64 15.31 7.15
N GLU A 40 11.86 16.31 7.52
CA GLU A 40 11.94 17.65 6.97
C GLU A 40 11.90 17.65 5.43
N ASP A 41 12.97 18.08 4.80
CA ASP A 41 13.13 18.20 3.33
C ASP A 41 13.96 17.05 2.74
N THR A 42 14.04 15.90 3.44
CA THR A 42 14.92 14.80 3.06
C THR A 42 14.19 13.47 3.13
N VAL A 43 14.43 12.60 2.14
CA VAL A 43 14.07 11.18 2.21
C VAL A 43 15.30 10.31 1.97
N GLU A 44 15.49 9.33 2.83
CA GLU A 44 16.41 8.22 2.62
C GLU A 44 15.62 7.01 2.15
N MET A 45 15.92 6.54 0.94
CA MET A 45 15.15 5.45 0.33
C MET A 45 15.45 4.12 1.03
N SER A 46 14.42 3.36 1.33
CA SER A 46 14.56 2.06 2.00
C SER A 46 15.22 0.98 1.12
N ASN A 47 15.12 1.09 -0.20
CA ASN A 47 15.53 0.05 -1.16
C ASN A 47 16.72 0.45 -2.04
N LEU A 48 17.23 1.67 -1.89
CA LEU A 48 18.36 2.22 -2.65
C LEU A 48 19.20 3.08 -1.72
N ASN A 49 20.50 3.14 -1.96
CA ASN A 49 21.42 4.03 -1.23
C ASN A 49 21.29 5.49 -1.72
N TRP A 50 20.07 5.93 -2.04
CA TRP A 50 19.84 7.31 -2.47
C TRP A 50 19.27 8.11 -1.33
N LYS A 51 19.84 9.29 -1.16
CA LYS A 51 19.34 10.35 -0.29
C LYS A 51 18.88 11.49 -1.18
N ILE A 52 17.58 11.79 -1.14
CA ILE A 52 16.96 12.83 -1.94
C ILE A 52 16.64 14.00 -1.03
N THR A 53 17.07 15.20 -1.40
CA THR A 53 16.81 16.41 -0.61
C THR A 53 16.18 17.50 -1.47
N VAL A 54 15.27 18.29 -0.89
CA VAL A 54 14.65 19.44 -1.57
C VAL A 54 15.71 20.42 -2.08
N PRO A 55 16.72 20.86 -1.26
CA PRO A 55 17.76 21.77 -1.76
C PRO A 55 18.57 21.25 -2.94
N SER A 56 18.91 19.93 -2.95
CA SER A 56 19.62 19.33 -4.08
C SER A 56 18.79 19.37 -5.35
N LEU A 57 17.52 19.00 -5.25
CA LEU A 57 16.59 18.98 -6.38
C LEU A 57 16.31 20.38 -6.92
N GLN A 58 16.15 21.37 -6.06
CA GLN A 58 16.00 22.77 -6.46
C GLN A 58 17.22 23.26 -7.24
N LYS A 59 18.42 22.92 -6.77
CA LYS A 59 19.69 23.28 -7.45
C LYS A 59 19.81 22.59 -8.81
N THR A 60 19.49 21.31 -8.89
CA THR A 60 19.60 20.52 -10.12
C THR A 60 18.57 20.94 -11.18
N SER A 61 17.32 21.13 -10.75
CA SER A 61 16.21 21.40 -11.68
C SER A 61 15.95 22.87 -11.95
N ASN A 62 16.47 23.79 -11.13
CA ASN A 62 16.10 25.20 -11.08
C ASN A 62 14.61 25.47 -10.77
N ILE A 63 13.91 24.47 -10.22
CA ILE A 63 12.51 24.53 -9.80
C ILE A 63 12.47 24.96 -8.32
N LYS A 64 11.79 26.07 -8.02
CA LYS A 64 11.73 26.58 -6.64
C LYS A 64 10.75 25.80 -5.74
N SER A 65 9.62 25.36 -6.28
CA SER A 65 8.61 24.63 -5.54
C SER A 65 8.84 23.12 -5.71
N VAL A 66 9.52 22.50 -4.75
CA VAL A 66 9.80 21.07 -4.72
C VAL A 66 9.17 20.49 -3.46
N LEU A 67 8.39 19.43 -3.62
CA LEU A 67 7.69 18.70 -2.56
C LEU A 67 8.13 17.23 -2.57
N ILE A 68 8.28 16.65 -1.37
CA ILE A 68 8.55 15.23 -1.21
C ILE A 68 7.48 14.67 -0.29
N ILE A 69 6.81 13.58 -0.70
CA ILE A 69 5.84 12.83 0.11
C ILE A 69 6.16 11.34 0.07
N ASN A 70 5.67 10.60 1.05
CA ASN A 70 5.77 9.14 1.03
C ASN A 70 4.93 8.58 -0.15
N ASP A 71 5.41 7.47 -0.74
CA ASP A 71 4.74 6.84 -1.90
C ASP A 71 3.30 6.43 -1.60
N LEU A 72 3.02 5.93 -0.39
CA LEU A 72 1.67 5.55 0.00
C LEU A 72 0.79 6.77 0.33
N GLN A 73 1.36 7.87 0.85
CA GLN A 73 0.63 9.15 0.95
C GLN A 73 0.18 9.62 -0.44
N ALA A 74 1.06 9.53 -1.44
CA ALA A 74 0.70 9.86 -2.82
C ALA A 74 -0.46 9.01 -3.33
N GLN A 75 -0.51 7.72 -2.99
CA GLN A 75 -1.65 6.87 -3.33
C GLN A 75 -2.95 7.35 -2.65
N GLY A 76 -2.88 7.80 -1.40
CA GLY A 76 -4.03 8.39 -0.70
C GLY A 76 -4.56 9.63 -1.40
N TYR A 77 -3.67 10.55 -1.80
CA TYR A 77 -4.04 11.75 -2.57
C TYR A 77 -4.56 11.45 -3.97
N ALA A 78 -4.33 10.24 -4.49
CA ALA A 78 -4.79 9.83 -5.81
C ALA A 78 -6.24 9.35 -5.85
N LEU A 79 -6.84 8.97 -4.71
CA LEU A 79 -8.10 8.21 -4.67
C LEU A 79 -9.25 8.87 -5.43
N ASP A 80 -9.33 10.19 -5.38
CA ASP A 80 -10.40 10.95 -6.06
C ASP A 80 -10.22 11.02 -7.60
N PHE A 81 -9.05 10.61 -8.09
CA PHE A 81 -8.69 10.61 -9.52
C PHE A 81 -8.60 9.19 -10.12
N ILE A 82 -8.90 8.16 -9.33
CA ILE A 82 -8.95 6.79 -9.84
C ILE A 82 -10.29 6.56 -10.54
N LYS A 83 -10.22 6.16 -11.79
CA LYS A 83 -11.42 5.90 -12.57
C LYS A 83 -12.04 4.55 -12.19
N PRO A 84 -13.37 4.39 -12.25
CA PRO A 84 -14.03 3.11 -11.93
C PRO A 84 -13.50 1.91 -12.72
N LYS A 85 -13.07 2.10 -13.96
CA LYS A 85 -12.48 1.04 -14.80
C LYS A 85 -11.11 0.56 -14.31
N ASP A 86 -10.45 1.35 -13.49
CA ASP A 86 -9.12 1.06 -12.92
C ASP A 86 -9.23 0.51 -11.49
N LEU A 87 -10.46 0.14 -11.08
CA LEU A 87 -10.78 -0.50 -9.81
C LEU A 87 -11.34 -1.92 -10.04
N GLU A 88 -10.73 -2.89 -9.41
CA GLU A 88 -11.29 -4.24 -9.30
C GLU A 88 -11.95 -4.39 -7.92
N LYS A 89 -13.22 -4.78 -7.89
CA LYS A 89 -13.98 -4.93 -6.65
C LYS A 89 -13.67 -6.29 -6.00
N LEU A 90 -13.24 -6.27 -4.75
CA LEU A 90 -12.99 -7.45 -3.93
C LEU A 90 -14.15 -7.73 -2.96
N ILE A 91 -14.66 -6.68 -2.33
CA ILE A 91 -15.86 -6.69 -1.50
C ILE A 91 -16.80 -5.59 -1.99
N GLU A 92 -18.06 -5.94 -2.17
CA GLU A 92 -19.12 -4.97 -2.45
C GLU A 92 -19.68 -4.44 -1.13
N GLY A 93 -19.51 -3.13 -0.90
CA GLY A 93 -20.19 -2.41 0.15
C GLY A 93 -21.38 -1.65 -0.43
N ASN A 94 -22.38 -1.41 0.40
CA ASN A 94 -23.58 -0.65 0.01
C ASN A 94 -23.70 0.68 0.74
N TYR A 95 -22.61 1.18 1.29
CA TYR A 95 -22.59 2.51 1.89
C TYR A 95 -22.71 3.56 0.78
N SER A 96 -23.65 4.48 0.94
CA SER A 96 -23.75 5.65 0.07
C SER A 96 -22.69 6.64 0.54
N ALA A 97 -21.65 6.85 -0.28
CA ALA A 97 -20.58 7.79 0.04
C ALA A 97 -21.16 9.18 0.32
N ALA A 98 -20.85 9.71 1.50
CA ALA A 98 -21.06 11.12 1.81
C ALA A 98 -19.87 11.94 1.25
N GLU A 99 -20.02 13.25 1.15
CA GLU A 99 -18.96 14.14 0.63
C GLU A 99 -17.70 14.13 1.51
N ILE A 100 -17.82 13.67 2.77
CA ILE A 100 -16.72 13.65 3.75
C ILE A 100 -16.58 12.24 4.32
N ASP A 101 -15.87 11.37 3.62
CA ASP A 101 -15.66 10.00 4.03
C ASP A 101 -14.16 9.66 4.16
N THR A 102 -13.79 9.02 5.25
CA THR A 102 -12.44 8.48 5.41
C THR A 102 -12.24 7.27 4.51
N LYS A 103 -11.12 7.22 3.79
CA LYS A 103 -10.70 6.11 2.94
C LYS A 103 -9.36 5.56 3.43
N LEU A 104 -9.11 4.26 3.26
CA LEU A 104 -7.82 3.65 3.51
C LEU A 104 -7.15 3.23 2.21
N VAL A 105 -5.84 3.41 2.11
CA VAL A 105 -5.00 2.79 1.09
C VAL A 105 -4.06 1.81 1.76
N CYS A 106 -4.13 0.55 1.35
CA CYS A 106 -3.28 -0.53 1.86
C CYS A 106 -2.30 -0.95 0.75
N GLY A 107 -1.02 -0.65 0.95
CA GLY A 107 0.05 -1.01 0.02
C GLY A 107 0.57 -2.41 0.33
N MET A 108 0.34 -3.39 -0.57
CA MET A 108 0.89 -4.75 -0.48
C MET A 108 1.86 -4.97 -1.63
N GLY A 109 3.14 -4.92 -1.33
CA GLY A 109 4.23 -5.08 -2.30
C GLY A 109 5.41 -5.84 -1.70
N THR A 110 6.63 -5.34 -1.92
CA THR A 110 7.84 -5.79 -1.23
C THR A 110 7.72 -5.57 0.29
N GLY A 111 7.15 -4.43 0.70
CA GLY A 111 6.72 -4.11 2.05
C GLY A 111 5.19 -4.07 2.18
N PHE A 112 4.72 -3.72 3.37
CA PHE A 112 3.32 -3.47 3.68
C PHE A 112 3.17 -2.23 4.55
N ASN A 113 2.30 -1.31 4.13
CA ASN A 113 1.90 -0.18 4.98
C ASN A 113 0.48 0.29 4.63
N VAL A 114 -0.08 1.21 5.42
CA VAL A 114 -1.43 1.78 5.24
C VAL A 114 -1.35 3.29 5.34
N ALA A 115 -2.01 4.00 4.43
CA ALA A 115 -2.27 5.43 4.53
C ALA A 115 -3.77 5.70 4.70
N ILE A 116 -4.10 6.77 5.44
CA ILE A 116 -5.47 7.18 5.70
C ILE A 116 -5.71 8.49 4.93
N ALA A 117 -6.72 8.50 4.08
CA ALA A 117 -7.14 9.69 3.35
C ALA A 117 -8.41 10.25 3.98
N TYR A 118 -8.27 11.38 4.65
CA TYR A 118 -9.39 12.14 5.20
C TYR A 118 -9.90 13.13 4.17
N GLN A 119 -11.16 13.02 3.80
CA GLN A 119 -11.82 14.06 3.01
C GLN A 119 -12.22 15.22 3.93
N THR A 120 -11.82 16.41 3.59
CA THR A 120 -12.12 17.63 4.35
C THR A 120 -12.73 18.70 3.45
N ALA A 121 -13.30 19.74 4.04
CA ALA A 121 -13.79 20.89 3.28
C ALA A 121 -12.70 21.63 2.47
N PHE A 122 -11.42 21.38 2.78
CA PHE A 122 -10.26 21.98 2.13
C PHE A 122 -9.54 21.01 1.19
N GLY A 123 -10.12 19.86 0.90
CA GLY A 123 -9.54 18.79 0.08
C GLY A 123 -9.11 17.59 0.91
N THR A 124 -8.45 16.64 0.24
CA THR A 124 -7.94 15.42 0.85
C THR A 124 -6.71 15.70 1.72
N PHE A 125 -6.68 15.16 2.93
CA PHE A 125 -5.52 15.18 3.83
C PHE A 125 -5.03 13.75 4.11
N VAL A 126 -3.76 13.48 3.87
CA VAL A 126 -3.15 12.15 4.08
C VAL A 126 -1.92 12.30 4.99
N PRO A 127 -2.04 12.07 6.31
CA PRO A 127 -0.91 12.09 7.21
C PRO A 127 0.06 10.94 6.94
N ALA A 128 1.33 11.10 7.34
CA ALA A 128 2.27 10.00 7.37
C ALA A 128 1.85 8.95 8.40
N SER A 129 2.10 7.68 8.10
CA SER A 129 1.73 6.57 8.97
C SER A 129 2.61 5.35 8.74
N GLU A 130 2.78 4.52 9.77
CA GLU A 130 3.59 3.29 9.75
C GLU A 130 2.83 2.10 10.38
N TYR A 131 1.61 1.87 9.90
CA TYR A 131 0.76 0.76 10.36
C TYR A 131 1.38 -0.61 10.14
N GLY A 132 2.17 -0.76 9.06
CA GLY A 132 2.85 -2.02 8.72
C GLY A 132 3.77 -2.52 9.81
N HIS A 133 4.36 -1.62 10.57
CA HIS A 133 5.31 -1.92 11.65
C HIS A 133 4.65 -2.13 13.02
N ALA A 134 3.32 -1.98 13.14
CA ALA A 134 2.61 -2.36 14.35
C ALA A 134 2.54 -3.90 14.48
N ARG A 135 2.37 -4.38 15.73
CA ARG A 135 2.22 -5.81 16.01
C ARG A 135 0.97 -6.37 15.34
N THR A 136 1.11 -7.51 14.67
CA THR A 136 -0.03 -8.19 14.02
C THR A 136 -1.06 -8.68 15.04
N THR A 137 -2.33 -8.61 14.68
CA THR A 137 -3.43 -9.22 15.43
C THR A 137 -3.81 -10.58 14.83
N THR A 138 -4.54 -11.37 15.59
CA THR A 138 -5.00 -12.71 15.18
C THR A 138 -6.49 -12.87 15.44
N ALA A 139 -7.22 -13.43 14.48
CA ALA A 139 -8.67 -13.64 14.56
C ALA A 139 -9.09 -14.99 15.13
N ASN A 140 -8.20 -16.00 15.07
CA ASN A 140 -8.52 -17.37 15.43
C ASN A 140 -7.29 -18.15 15.92
N GLU A 141 -7.52 -19.35 16.48
CA GLU A 141 -6.46 -20.18 17.05
C GLU A 141 -5.37 -20.56 16.03
N LYS A 142 -5.74 -20.80 14.77
CA LYS A 142 -4.76 -21.12 13.73
C LYS A 142 -3.80 -19.96 13.48
N GLN A 143 -4.32 -18.73 13.38
CA GLN A 143 -3.49 -17.54 13.25
C GLN A 143 -2.60 -17.34 14.49
N LYS A 144 -3.12 -17.57 15.70
CA LYS A 144 -2.32 -17.50 16.93
C LYS A 144 -1.13 -18.47 16.91
N LEU A 145 -1.37 -19.70 16.47
CA LEU A 145 -0.30 -20.72 16.36
C LEU A 145 0.75 -20.31 15.32
N ILE A 146 0.32 -19.78 14.17
CA ILE A 146 1.24 -19.27 13.14
C ILE A 146 2.11 -18.14 13.70
N VAL A 147 1.51 -17.13 14.32
CA VAL A 147 2.24 -16.00 14.90
C VAL A 147 3.21 -16.48 15.99
N LYS A 148 2.77 -17.39 16.88
CA LYS A 148 3.63 -17.97 17.90
C LYS A 148 4.87 -18.67 17.31
N GLN A 149 4.72 -19.42 16.22
CA GLN A 149 5.85 -20.08 15.54
C GLN A 149 6.78 -19.06 14.85
N LEU A 150 6.24 -17.96 14.31
CA LEU A 150 7.05 -16.88 13.78
C LEU A 150 7.84 -16.17 14.87
N GLU A 151 7.28 -16.02 16.07
CA GLU A 151 7.92 -15.43 17.24
C GLU A 151 9.05 -16.29 17.83
N GLU A 152 9.14 -17.59 17.51
CA GLU A 152 10.29 -18.43 17.89
C GLU A 152 11.62 -17.91 17.30
N ASN A 153 11.54 -17.23 16.15
CA ASN A 153 12.71 -16.65 15.46
C ASN A 153 12.76 -15.13 15.51
N SER A 154 11.79 -14.49 16.16
CA SER A 154 11.69 -13.03 16.27
C SER A 154 10.84 -12.66 17.47
N SER A 155 11.33 -11.79 18.34
CA SER A 155 10.56 -11.29 19.50
C SER A 155 9.31 -10.46 19.13
N PHE A 156 9.16 -10.13 17.84
CA PHE A 156 8.11 -9.26 17.34
C PHE A 156 7.68 -9.66 15.93
N VAL A 157 6.38 -9.82 15.71
CA VAL A 157 5.79 -10.07 14.38
C VAL A 157 4.87 -8.90 14.04
N SER A 158 5.29 -8.10 13.07
CA SER A 158 4.52 -6.96 12.55
C SER A 158 3.52 -7.39 11.48
N TYR A 159 2.59 -6.50 11.13
CA TYR A 159 1.73 -6.71 9.96
C TYR A 159 2.54 -6.88 8.67
N GLU A 160 3.62 -6.13 8.49
CA GLU A 160 4.50 -6.27 7.33
C GLU A 160 5.14 -7.66 7.23
N ASN A 161 5.53 -8.25 8.36
CA ASN A 161 6.10 -9.61 8.37
C ASN A 161 5.16 -10.66 7.77
N ILE A 162 3.84 -10.40 7.77
CA ILE A 162 2.83 -11.32 7.24
C ILE A 162 2.28 -10.82 5.89
N LEU A 163 1.97 -9.53 5.76
CA LEU A 163 1.21 -8.99 4.63
C LEU A 163 2.06 -8.49 3.46
N ALA A 164 3.39 -8.40 3.63
CA ALA A 164 4.30 -8.18 2.52
C ALA A 164 4.50 -9.45 1.68
N GLY A 165 5.06 -9.33 0.48
CA GLY A 165 5.33 -10.48 -0.39
C GLY A 165 6.12 -11.59 0.29
N SER A 166 7.15 -11.24 1.09
CA SER A 166 7.93 -12.20 1.90
C SER A 166 7.11 -12.95 2.95
N GLY A 167 5.91 -12.47 3.30
CA GLY A 167 5.01 -13.15 4.23
C GLY A 167 4.54 -14.51 3.73
N LEU A 168 4.32 -14.67 2.41
CA LEU A 168 3.99 -15.99 1.86
C LEU A 168 5.08 -17.03 2.13
N ASN A 169 6.35 -16.66 1.96
CA ASN A 169 7.46 -17.56 2.26
C ASN A 169 7.50 -17.91 3.75
N ARG A 170 7.32 -16.93 4.64
CA ARG A 170 7.29 -17.18 6.10
C ARG A 170 6.13 -18.09 6.49
N LEU A 171 4.93 -17.90 5.92
CA LEU A 171 3.78 -18.75 6.16
C LEU A 171 3.99 -20.17 5.60
N ASP A 172 4.60 -20.32 4.43
CA ASP A 172 4.90 -21.65 3.85
C ASP A 172 5.90 -22.41 4.72
N LYS A 173 6.92 -21.74 5.26
CA LYS A 173 7.85 -22.34 6.25
C LYS A 173 7.12 -22.86 7.48
N VAL A 174 6.25 -22.05 8.05
CA VAL A 174 5.50 -22.42 9.27
C VAL A 174 4.52 -23.55 8.99
N LEU A 175 3.73 -23.46 7.93
CA LEU A 175 2.63 -24.39 7.66
C LEU A 175 3.11 -25.71 7.05
N ASN A 176 4.11 -25.65 6.17
CA ASN A 176 4.50 -26.77 5.34
C ASN A 176 5.93 -27.26 5.59
N ARG A 177 6.71 -26.58 6.44
CA ARG A 177 8.13 -26.85 6.69
C ARG A 177 8.96 -26.88 5.39
N ARG A 178 8.56 -26.09 4.40
CA ARG A 178 9.24 -25.94 3.12
C ARG A 178 10.13 -24.70 3.17
N GLU A 179 11.40 -24.87 2.86
CA GLU A 179 12.35 -23.76 2.77
C GLU A 179 12.51 -23.30 1.33
N ASP A 180 12.87 -22.03 1.16
CA ASP A 180 13.38 -21.41 -0.07
C ASP A 180 12.44 -21.36 -1.29
N ARG A 181 11.12 -21.36 -1.08
CA ARG A 181 10.18 -21.04 -2.15
C ARG A 181 9.95 -19.53 -2.24
N SER A 182 10.08 -18.96 -3.43
CA SER A 182 9.71 -17.56 -3.64
C SER A 182 8.18 -17.36 -3.53
N PRO A 183 7.70 -16.14 -3.22
CA PRO A 183 6.27 -15.85 -3.23
C PRO A 183 5.60 -16.17 -4.58
N SER A 184 6.28 -15.94 -5.70
CA SER A 184 5.79 -16.30 -7.03
C SER A 184 5.62 -17.81 -7.20
N ASP A 185 6.61 -18.62 -6.78
CA ASP A 185 6.53 -20.08 -6.88
C ASP A 185 5.38 -20.66 -6.06
N ILE A 186 5.12 -20.07 -4.88
CA ILE A 186 4.01 -20.48 -4.03
C ILE A 186 2.67 -20.18 -4.73
N LEU A 187 2.50 -18.97 -5.29
CA LEU A 187 1.27 -18.60 -5.99
C LEU A 187 1.06 -19.38 -7.28
N GLU A 188 2.12 -19.67 -8.04
CA GLU A 188 2.05 -20.52 -9.22
C GLU A 188 1.66 -21.95 -8.87
N ALA A 189 2.25 -22.54 -7.82
CA ALA A 189 1.87 -23.86 -7.35
C ALA A 189 0.41 -23.89 -6.86
N ALA A 190 -0.03 -22.86 -6.15
CA ALA A 190 -1.41 -22.74 -5.70
C ALA A 190 -2.37 -22.67 -6.90
N LYS A 191 -2.03 -21.90 -7.94
CA LYS A 191 -2.78 -21.82 -9.18
C LYS A 191 -2.81 -23.16 -9.93
N ALA A 192 -1.70 -23.92 -9.89
CA ALA A 192 -1.60 -25.27 -10.46
C ALA A 192 -2.33 -26.35 -9.65
N GLY A 193 -2.90 -26.02 -8.48
CA GLY A 193 -3.72 -26.93 -7.68
C GLY A 193 -3.03 -27.53 -6.45
N ASP A 194 -1.80 -27.13 -6.09
CA ASP A 194 -1.15 -27.55 -4.84
C ASP A 194 -1.98 -27.06 -3.65
N LEU A 195 -2.61 -27.99 -2.93
CA LEU A 195 -3.49 -27.69 -1.80
C LEU A 195 -2.74 -27.02 -0.64
N LYS A 196 -1.46 -27.36 -0.43
CA LYS A 196 -0.63 -26.74 0.62
C LYS A 196 -0.30 -25.29 0.28
N ALA A 197 0.01 -25.01 -0.98
CA ALA A 197 0.24 -23.64 -1.44
C ALA A 197 -1.04 -22.79 -1.42
N LYS A 198 -2.19 -23.38 -1.80
CA LYS A 198 -3.51 -22.73 -1.65
C LYS A 198 -3.80 -22.36 -0.20
N GLU A 199 -3.52 -23.29 0.73
CA GLU A 199 -3.71 -23.05 2.16
C GLU A 199 -2.86 -21.86 2.65
N VAL A 200 -1.59 -21.77 2.22
CA VAL A 200 -0.71 -20.63 2.55
C VAL A 200 -1.31 -19.30 2.07
N ALA A 201 -1.73 -19.25 0.82
CA ALA A 201 -2.32 -18.04 0.26
C ALA A 201 -3.65 -17.66 0.94
N SER A 202 -4.49 -18.66 1.25
CA SER A 202 -5.74 -18.45 1.98
C SER A 202 -5.50 -17.97 3.42
N GLN A 203 -4.48 -18.48 4.11
CA GLN A 203 -4.13 -17.98 5.46
C GLN A 203 -3.63 -16.54 5.42
N LEU A 204 -2.80 -16.17 4.45
CA LEU A 204 -2.38 -14.78 4.28
C LEU A 204 -3.60 -13.89 3.99
N ALA A 205 -4.52 -14.30 3.12
CA ALA A 205 -5.75 -13.57 2.86
C ALA A 205 -6.61 -13.40 4.13
N GLY A 206 -6.68 -14.42 4.99
CA GLY A 206 -7.34 -14.31 6.30
C GLY A 206 -6.69 -13.26 7.22
N PHE A 207 -5.36 -13.23 7.30
CA PHE A 207 -4.64 -12.18 8.02
C PHE A 207 -4.89 -10.78 7.42
N ALA A 208 -4.91 -10.67 6.09
CA ALA A 208 -5.22 -9.42 5.41
C ALA A 208 -6.65 -8.95 5.74
N GLY A 209 -7.64 -9.84 5.72
CA GLY A 209 -9.01 -9.53 6.12
C GLY A 209 -9.09 -9.02 7.55
N GLN A 210 -8.39 -9.69 8.48
CA GLN A 210 -8.32 -9.26 9.88
C GLN A 210 -7.72 -7.86 10.01
N ALA A 211 -6.55 -7.61 9.42
CA ALA A 211 -5.85 -6.35 9.52
C ALA A 211 -6.64 -5.20 8.88
N PHE A 212 -7.14 -5.39 7.66
CA PHE A 212 -7.88 -4.33 6.96
C PHE A 212 -9.20 -4.02 7.63
N GLY A 213 -9.87 -5.03 8.19
CA GLY A 213 -11.07 -4.81 8.99
C GLY A 213 -10.80 -4.03 10.26
N ASP A 214 -9.70 -4.30 10.98
CA ASP A 214 -9.29 -3.54 12.16
C ASP A 214 -8.99 -2.08 11.80
N PHE A 215 -8.18 -1.87 10.75
CA PHE A 215 -7.83 -0.52 10.31
C PHE A 215 -9.05 0.26 9.80
N ALA A 216 -9.95 -0.40 9.06
CA ALA A 216 -11.19 0.21 8.60
C ALA A 216 -12.09 0.64 9.76
N LEU A 217 -12.21 -0.20 10.78
CA LEU A 217 -13.02 0.12 11.97
C LEU A 217 -12.36 1.23 12.79
N MET A 218 -11.06 1.15 13.08
CA MET A 218 -10.33 2.15 13.87
C MET A 218 -10.43 3.56 13.29
N ASN A 219 -10.53 3.67 11.95
CA ASN A 219 -10.57 4.94 11.24
C ASN A 219 -11.97 5.27 10.69
N LEU A 220 -12.99 4.43 10.96
CA LEU A 220 -14.32 4.53 10.35
C LEU A 220 -14.23 4.80 8.82
N ALA A 221 -13.45 3.96 8.13
CA ALA A 221 -13.15 4.14 6.72
C ALA A 221 -14.34 3.73 5.83
N ILE A 222 -15.46 4.40 6.01
CA ILE A 222 -16.70 4.13 5.30
C ILE A 222 -16.65 4.50 3.82
N GLY A 223 -15.73 5.39 3.43
CA GLY A 223 -15.41 5.69 2.04
C GLY A 223 -14.68 4.56 1.28
N GLY A 224 -14.34 3.46 1.98
CA GLY A 224 -13.78 2.27 1.39
C GLY A 224 -12.31 1.99 1.71
N VAL A 225 -11.89 0.76 1.42
CA VAL A 225 -10.52 0.29 1.53
C VAL A 225 -9.98 0.01 0.13
N TYR A 226 -8.83 0.58 -0.19
CA TYR A 226 -8.22 0.52 -1.50
C TYR A 226 -6.86 -0.16 -1.42
N LEU A 227 -6.72 -1.34 -2.02
CA LEU A 227 -5.47 -2.06 -2.08
C LEU A 227 -4.65 -1.64 -3.29
N ILE A 228 -3.34 -1.58 -3.13
CA ILE A 228 -2.42 -1.31 -4.22
C ILE A 228 -1.15 -2.15 -4.09
N GLY A 229 -0.47 -2.38 -5.21
CA GLY A 229 0.80 -3.07 -5.28
C GLY A 229 0.75 -4.36 -6.07
N GLY A 230 1.91 -4.76 -6.57
CA GLY A 230 2.03 -5.97 -7.39
C GLY A 230 1.65 -7.25 -6.63
N PHE A 231 1.99 -7.30 -5.34
CA PHE A 231 1.63 -8.43 -4.50
C PHE A 231 0.12 -8.48 -4.21
N ALA A 232 -0.54 -7.33 -3.99
CA ALA A 232 -1.99 -7.28 -3.88
C ALA A 232 -2.69 -7.84 -5.14
N ARG A 233 -2.19 -7.48 -6.33
CA ARG A 233 -2.70 -8.01 -7.61
C ARG A 233 -2.49 -9.53 -7.72
N ALA A 234 -1.33 -10.03 -7.34
CA ALA A 234 -1.05 -11.47 -7.36
C ALA A 234 -1.94 -12.25 -6.38
N MET A 235 -2.25 -11.65 -5.23
CA MET A 235 -3.13 -12.21 -4.20
C MET A 235 -4.63 -12.07 -4.51
N MET A 236 -5.01 -11.32 -5.54
CA MET A 236 -6.42 -11.01 -5.85
C MET A 236 -7.37 -12.22 -5.83
N PRO A 237 -7.03 -13.41 -6.38
CA PRO A 237 -7.93 -14.55 -6.32
C PRO A 237 -8.32 -14.94 -4.88
N TYR A 238 -7.36 -14.91 -3.97
CA TYR A 238 -7.55 -15.29 -2.56
C TYR A 238 -8.21 -14.18 -1.73
N LEU A 239 -7.99 -12.91 -2.11
CA LEU A 239 -8.67 -11.75 -1.50
C LEU A 239 -10.15 -11.66 -1.87
N LYS A 240 -10.61 -12.41 -2.89
CA LYS A 240 -12.03 -12.58 -3.23
C LYS A 240 -12.71 -13.74 -2.50
N GLU A 241 -11.94 -14.60 -1.84
CA GLU A 241 -12.45 -15.77 -1.14
C GLU A 241 -13.14 -15.41 0.19
N GLU A 242 -13.94 -16.37 0.66
CA GLU A 242 -14.71 -16.21 1.89
C GLU A 242 -13.85 -15.99 3.13
N ASN A 243 -12.66 -16.61 3.20
CA ASN A 243 -11.76 -16.45 4.33
C ASN A 243 -11.31 -14.99 4.54
N PHE A 244 -11.02 -14.25 3.46
CA PHE A 244 -10.74 -12.82 3.54
C PHE A 244 -11.96 -12.05 4.05
N LYS A 245 -13.13 -12.27 3.45
CA LYS A 245 -14.38 -11.54 3.74
C LYS A 245 -14.83 -11.75 5.18
N GLN A 246 -14.85 -12.99 5.66
CA GLN A 246 -15.25 -13.31 7.02
C GLN A 246 -14.34 -12.63 8.05
N ASN A 247 -13.02 -12.68 7.83
CA ASN A 247 -12.07 -12.01 8.71
C ASN A 247 -12.16 -10.48 8.63
N PHE A 248 -12.56 -9.91 7.49
CA PHE A 248 -12.82 -8.48 7.34
C PHE A 248 -14.09 -8.05 8.07
N TYR A 249 -15.18 -8.82 7.97
CA TYR A 249 -16.48 -8.46 8.54
C TYR A 249 -16.59 -8.71 10.05
N ASN A 250 -15.87 -9.70 10.58
CA ASN A 250 -16.04 -10.14 11.98
C ASN A 250 -15.49 -9.10 12.96
N ARG A 251 -16.35 -8.16 13.36
CA ARG A 251 -16.05 -7.06 14.30
C ARG A 251 -17.10 -6.96 15.42
N GLY A 252 -17.65 -8.10 15.85
CA GLY A 252 -18.65 -8.15 16.91
C GLY A 252 -19.85 -7.25 16.57
N ASN A 253 -20.18 -6.32 17.45
CA ASN A 253 -21.31 -5.41 17.28
C ASN A 253 -21.19 -4.47 16.07
N PHE A 254 -19.98 -4.30 15.50
CA PHE A 254 -19.73 -3.45 14.33
C PHE A 254 -19.73 -4.23 12.99
N SER A 255 -19.99 -5.55 13.02
CA SER A 255 -19.97 -6.36 11.80
C SER A 255 -20.95 -5.88 10.71
N GLU A 256 -22.11 -5.32 11.11
CA GLU A 256 -23.09 -4.79 10.15
C GLU A 256 -22.60 -3.51 9.44
N ILE A 257 -21.82 -2.68 10.13
CA ILE A 257 -21.16 -1.51 9.50
C ILE A 257 -20.07 -1.99 8.54
N MET A 258 -19.29 -2.99 8.94
CA MET A 258 -18.23 -3.53 8.09
C MET A 258 -18.74 -4.09 6.77
N LYS A 259 -19.94 -4.69 6.75
CA LYS A 259 -20.58 -5.18 5.50
C LYS A 259 -20.93 -4.07 4.52
N LYS A 260 -20.99 -2.82 4.98
CA LYS A 260 -21.28 -1.66 4.12
C LYS A 260 -20.01 -1.09 3.46
N ILE A 261 -18.83 -1.41 3.98
CA ILE A 261 -17.54 -0.91 3.49
C ILE A 261 -17.10 -1.71 2.27
N SER A 262 -16.86 -1.03 1.16
CA SER A 262 -16.31 -1.65 -0.04
C SER A 262 -14.80 -1.85 0.08
N VAL A 263 -14.29 -2.90 -0.57
CA VAL A 263 -12.86 -3.12 -0.71
C VAL A 263 -12.52 -3.24 -2.20
N HIS A 264 -11.57 -2.45 -2.65
CA HIS A 264 -11.16 -2.35 -4.04
C HIS A 264 -9.67 -2.62 -4.21
N LEU A 265 -9.28 -3.12 -5.37
CA LEU A 265 -7.90 -3.20 -5.81
C LEU A 265 -7.66 -2.18 -6.93
N ILE A 266 -6.69 -1.30 -6.75
CA ILE A 266 -6.30 -0.30 -7.75
C ILE A 266 -5.43 -0.96 -8.81
N LEU A 267 -5.82 -0.81 -10.08
CA LEU A 267 -5.13 -1.33 -11.25
C LEU A 267 -4.31 -0.26 -11.98
N ASP A 268 -4.45 1.00 -11.59
CA ASP A 268 -3.74 2.13 -12.19
C ASP A 268 -2.27 2.18 -11.72
N ASP A 269 -1.33 1.92 -12.62
CA ASP A 269 0.12 1.98 -12.34
C ASP A 269 0.63 3.41 -12.11
N TYR A 270 -0.14 4.42 -12.48
CA TYR A 270 0.23 5.83 -12.37
C TYR A 270 -0.51 6.57 -11.25
N ALA A 271 -1.20 5.84 -10.39
CA ALA A 271 -1.97 6.44 -9.30
C ALA A 271 -1.13 7.38 -8.43
N ALA A 272 0.09 6.99 -8.01
CA ALA A 272 0.96 7.85 -7.22
C ALA A 272 1.29 9.18 -7.91
N LEU A 273 1.48 9.20 -9.23
CA LEU A 273 1.74 10.43 -9.98
C LEU A 273 0.52 11.38 -9.97
N LYS A 274 -0.71 10.82 -10.05
CA LYS A 274 -1.94 11.59 -9.90
C LYS A 274 -2.05 12.20 -8.50
N GLY A 275 -1.65 11.43 -7.48
CA GLY A 275 -1.63 11.90 -6.10
C GLY A 275 -0.60 13.00 -5.87
N CYS A 276 0.59 12.90 -6.45
CA CYS A 276 1.59 13.97 -6.42
C CYS A 276 1.05 15.27 -7.06
N ALA A 277 0.37 15.15 -8.18
CA ALA A 277 -0.24 16.29 -8.85
C ALA A 277 -1.32 16.95 -7.96
N ASN A 278 -2.23 16.13 -7.38
CA ASN A 278 -3.26 16.63 -6.47
C ASN A 278 -2.67 17.31 -5.23
N TYR A 279 -1.69 16.67 -4.58
CA TYR A 279 -1.03 17.25 -3.41
C TYR A 279 -0.38 18.61 -3.73
N SER A 280 0.28 18.71 -4.88
CA SER A 280 0.88 19.95 -5.35
C SER A 280 -0.17 21.07 -5.55
N THR A 281 -1.36 20.74 -6.03
CA THR A 281 -2.47 21.68 -6.23
C THR A 281 -3.07 22.12 -4.89
N ILE A 282 -3.33 21.20 -3.96
CA ILE A 282 -3.86 21.52 -2.63
C ILE A 282 -2.97 22.53 -1.91
N LEU A 283 -1.64 22.34 -1.92
CA LEU A 283 -0.71 23.25 -1.24
C LEU A 283 -0.57 24.61 -1.91
N SER A 284 -0.92 24.76 -3.17
CA SER A 284 -0.88 26.05 -3.85
C SER A 284 -2.14 26.89 -3.66
N GLY A 285 -3.20 26.30 -3.11
CA GLY A 285 -4.48 26.99 -2.95
C GLY A 285 -5.21 27.27 -4.26
N GLU A 286 -4.86 26.53 -5.33
CA GLU A 286 -5.47 26.62 -6.67
C GLU A 286 -6.64 25.65 -6.82
#